data_6d135b7a1a53f94ee199438127b6de8d
#
_entry.id   6d135b7a1a53f94ee199438127b6de8d
#
_cell.length_a   1.000
_cell.length_b   1.000
_cell.length_c   1.000
_cell.angle_alpha   90.00
_cell.angle_beta   90.00
_cell.angle_gamma   90.00
#
_symmetry.space_group_name_H-M   'P 1'
#
loop_
_entity.id
_entity.type
_entity.pdbx_description
1 polymer ?
#
loop_
_entity_poly.entity_id
_entity_poly.type
_entity_poly.pdbx_seq_one_letter_code
_entity_poly.pdbx_strand_id
1 'polypeptide(L)'
;WNVDFDFTGDPQFRPSGTTPGHAMEWSRLLVQLWELGNRQHDWMRPAAEALFLNAWEHGWDKTTGGFYYTLQWDNVPDETDRYWWPCCEAIAAASVLAKVSDNPQFETAYRRVWGFVEHHFIDRTQGGWHAELDSLLAPVQRVFRGKPDIYHALQASLIPLLPANGSITAHLASVEAGKLLNGETGAQNLR
;
A
#
# COMPACT_ATOMS: atom_id res chain seq x y z
N TRP A 1 21.48 -6.46 4.89
CA TRP A 1 22.57 -7.03 4.08
C TRP A 1 23.87 -6.34 4.40
N ASN A 2 24.94 -7.09 4.59
CA ASN A 2 26.30 -6.55 4.72
C ASN A 2 26.94 -6.37 3.32
N VAL A 3 28.22 -5.92 3.28
CA VAL A 3 28.93 -5.71 2.01
C VAL A 3 29.16 -6.99 1.20
N ASP A 4 29.06 -8.14 1.83
CA ASP A 4 29.21 -9.46 1.22
C ASP A 4 27.83 -10.04 0.82
N PHE A 5 26.76 -9.27 0.98
CA PHE A 5 25.36 -9.66 0.76
C PHE A 5 24.87 -10.79 1.65
N ASP A 6 25.50 -11.04 2.78
CA ASP A 6 24.97 -11.96 3.78
C ASP A 6 23.80 -11.30 4.55
N PHE A 7 22.76 -12.06 4.77
CA PHE A 7 21.64 -11.60 5.58
C PHE A 7 22.01 -11.63 7.06
N THR A 8 22.04 -10.46 7.69
CA THR A 8 22.34 -10.26 9.12
C THR A 8 21.21 -9.53 9.84
N GLY A 9 20.05 -9.45 9.23
CA GLY A 9 18.95 -8.64 9.72
C GLY A 9 18.08 -9.33 10.76
N ASP A 10 16.94 -8.74 10.99
CA ASP A 10 15.89 -9.22 11.86
C ASP A 10 14.54 -9.20 11.10
N PRO A 11 13.53 -9.97 11.60
CA PRO A 11 12.24 -10.11 10.89
C PRO A 11 11.48 -8.80 10.70
N GLN A 12 11.67 -7.83 11.60
CA GLN A 12 10.89 -6.59 11.59
C GLN A 12 11.50 -5.51 10.70
N PHE A 13 12.78 -5.19 10.94
CA PHE A 13 13.40 -4.00 10.30
C PHE A 13 14.32 -4.34 9.13
N ARG A 14 14.79 -5.56 9.06
CA ARG A 14 15.72 -6.05 8.02
C ARG A 14 15.36 -7.46 7.59
N PRO A 15 14.12 -7.68 7.10
CA PRO A 15 13.70 -9.02 6.67
C PRO A 15 14.53 -9.50 5.48
N SER A 16 14.64 -10.80 5.31
CA SER A 16 15.28 -11.43 4.15
C SER A 16 14.45 -11.22 2.88
N GLY A 17 15.10 -11.28 1.73
CA GLY A 17 14.45 -11.24 0.43
C GLY A 17 13.91 -9.87 0.02
N THR A 18 12.78 -9.84 -0.63
CA THR A 18 12.06 -8.63 -1.07
C THR A 18 10.76 -8.46 -0.29
N THR A 19 10.33 -7.22 -0.14
CA THR A 19 9.10 -6.89 0.59
C THR A 19 8.07 -6.31 -0.39
N PRO A 20 6.97 -7.01 -0.69
CA PRO A 20 5.93 -6.51 -1.58
C PRO A 20 5.40 -5.13 -1.18
N GLY A 21 5.27 -4.86 0.11
CA GLY A 21 4.84 -3.56 0.63
C GLY A 21 5.75 -2.41 0.20
N HIS A 22 7.07 -2.58 0.20
CA HIS A 22 8.00 -1.55 -0.30
C HIS A 22 7.90 -1.36 -1.82
N ALA A 23 7.64 -2.43 -2.58
CA ALA A 23 7.39 -2.28 -4.02
C ALA A 23 6.12 -1.46 -4.29
N MET A 24 5.06 -1.65 -3.49
CA MET A 24 3.84 -0.83 -3.54
C MET A 24 4.12 0.63 -3.16
N GLU A 25 4.88 0.86 -2.10
CA GLU A 25 5.29 2.20 -1.67
C GLU A 25 6.08 2.92 -2.76
N TRP A 26 7.09 2.29 -3.33
CA TRP A 26 7.87 2.86 -4.43
C TRP A 26 7.04 3.09 -5.68
N SER A 27 6.10 2.21 -5.99
CA SER A 27 5.14 2.41 -7.08
C SER A 27 4.38 3.73 -6.91
N ARG A 28 3.81 3.95 -5.74
CA ARG A 28 3.12 5.20 -5.40
C ARG A 28 4.04 6.42 -5.49
N LEU A 29 5.21 6.34 -4.87
CA LEU A 29 6.17 7.45 -4.84
C LEU A 29 6.63 7.86 -6.24
N LEU A 30 6.89 6.89 -7.13
CA LEU A 30 7.28 7.18 -8.52
C LEU A 30 6.18 7.90 -9.29
N VAL A 31 4.90 7.51 -9.13
CA VAL A 31 3.79 8.24 -9.77
C VAL A 31 3.70 9.67 -9.24
N GLN A 32 3.78 9.85 -7.92
CA GLN A 32 3.70 11.17 -7.31
C GLN A 32 4.88 12.08 -7.73
N LEU A 33 6.09 11.53 -7.78
CA LEU A 33 7.28 12.26 -8.27
C LEU A 33 7.16 12.61 -9.76
N TRP A 34 6.65 11.69 -10.57
CA TRP A 34 6.42 11.92 -11.99
C TRP A 34 5.43 13.07 -12.21
N GLU A 35 4.32 13.08 -11.50
CA GLU A 35 3.32 14.14 -11.55
C GLU A 35 3.89 15.48 -11.06
N LEU A 36 4.62 15.49 -9.94
CA LEU A 36 5.29 16.68 -9.41
C LEU A 36 6.34 17.24 -10.37
N GLY A 37 7.04 16.38 -11.10
CA GLY A 37 8.00 16.74 -12.13
C GLY A 37 7.39 17.10 -13.48
N ASN A 38 6.07 17.40 -13.54
CA ASN A 38 5.35 17.68 -14.78
C ASN A 38 5.53 16.60 -15.85
N ARG A 39 5.62 15.34 -15.42
CA ARG A 39 5.73 14.15 -16.28
C ARG A 39 6.98 14.13 -17.16
N GLN A 40 8.05 14.80 -16.78
CA GLN A 40 9.26 14.92 -17.59
C GLN A 40 10.08 13.62 -17.69
N HIS A 41 9.90 12.67 -16.77
CA HIS A 41 10.67 11.45 -16.72
C HIS A 41 9.81 10.25 -17.12
N ASP A 42 9.76 9.95 -18.42
CA ASP A 42 8.87 8.95 -19.02
C ASP A 42 9.04 7.52 -18.46
N TRP A 43 10.19 7.21 -17.88
CA TRP A 43 10.47 5.90 -17.27
C TRP A 43 9.75 5.67 -15.93
N MET A 44 9.37 6.75 -15.21
CA MET A 44 8.85 6.61 -13.85
C MET A 44 7.49 5.91 -13.80
N ARG A 45 6.57 6.26 -14.67
CA ARG A 45 5.24 5.63 -14.71
C ARG A 45 5.33 4.14 -15.08
N PRO A 46 5.99 3.72 -16.17
CA PRO A 46 6.16 2.30 -16.46
C PRO A 46 6.87 1.52 -15.35
N ALA A 47 7.86 2.12 -14.68
CA ALA A 47 8.51 1.50 -13.53
C ALA A 47 7.56 1.33 -12.34
N ALA A 48 6.72 2.33 -12.06
CA ALA A 48 5.70 2.25 -11.02
C ALA A 48 4.68 1.12 -11.30
N GLU A 49 4.19 1.03 -12.53
CA GLU A 49 3.28 -0.03 -12.97
C GLU A 49 3.93 -1.41 -12.83
N ALA A 50 5.19 -1.54 -13.26
CA ALA A 50 5.94 -2.81 -13.16
C ALA A 50 6.14 -3.25 -11.71
N LEU A 51 6.51 -2.33 -10.80
CA LEU A 51 6.65 -2.62 -9.36
C LEU A 51 5.33 -3.10 -8.77
N PHE A 52 4.24 -2.39 -9.07
CA PHE A 52 2.91 -2.77 -8.60
C PHE A 52 2.51 -4.16 -9.09
N LEU A 53 2.58 -4.37 -10.40
CA LEU A 53 2.12 -5.62 -11.01
C LEU A 53 2.94 -6.83 -10.55
N ASN A 54 4.26 -6.67 -10.38
CA ASN A 54 5.11 -7.72 -9.84
C ASN A 54 4.75 -8.05 -8.39
N ALA A 55 4.61 -7.04 -7.54
CA ALA A 55 4.20 -7.24 -6.14
C ALA A 55 2.77 -7.80 -6.02
N TRP A 56 1.86 -7.42 -6.91
CA TRP A 56 0.51 -7.98 -6.98
C TRP A 56 0.51 -9.45 -7.40
N GLU A 57 1.28 -9.79 -8.43
CA GLU A 57 1.32 -11.17 -8.95
C GLU A 57 1.93 -12.15 -7.96
N HIS A 58 3.02 -11.78 -7.30
CA HIS A 58 3.78 -12.69 -6.45
C HIS A 58 3.54 -12.49 -4.95
N GLY A 59 3.22 -11.27 -4.54
CA GLY A 59 3.07 -10.94 -3.12
C GLY A 59 1.65 -11.10 -2.59
N TRP A 60 0.61 -11.00 -3.43
CA TRP A 60 -0.78 -11.19 -3.01
C TRP A 60 -1.14 -12.67 -2.95
N ASP A 61 -1.59 -13.15 -1.79
CA ASP A 61 -2.13 -14.51 -1.68
C ASP A 61 -3.46 -14.61 -2.44
N LYS A 62 -3.45 -15.38 -3.52
CA LYS A 62 -4.62 -15.56 -4.39
C LYS A 62 -5.73 -16.40 -3.76
N THR A 63 -5.41 -17.17 -2.72
CA THR A 63 -6.32 -18.08 -2.03
C THR A 63 -7.03 -17.40 -0.87
N THR A 64 -6.26 -16.83 0.06
CA THR A 64 -6.81 -16.26 1.30
C THR A 64 -6.84 -14.74 1.29
N GLY A 65 -6.09 -14.10 0.41
CA GLY A 65 -5.90 -12.65 0.38
C GLY A 65 -4.79 -12.17 1.31
N GLY A 66 -4.53 -10.86 1.24
CA GLY A 66 -3.45 -10.22 1.97
C GLY A 66 -2.09 -10.40 1.30
N PHE A 67 -1.16 -9.53 1.63
CA PHE A 67 0.21 -9.64 1.13
C PHE A 67 1.06 -10.49 2.07
N TYR A 68 1.83 -11.42 1.51
CA TYR A 68 2.96 -12.00 2.21
C TYR A 68 3.93 -10.89 2.63
N TYR A 69 4.53 -11.01 3.80
CA TYR A 69 5.45 -9.97 4.27
C TYR A 69 6.71 -9.91 3.42
N THR A 70 7.31 -11.08 3.18
CA THR A 70 8.49 -11.17 2.32
C THR A 70 8.38 -12.27 1.27
N LEU A 71 9.10 -12.08 0.18
CA LEU A 71 9.35 -13.07 -0.85
C LEU A 71 10.84 -13.33 -0.95
N GLN A 72 11.23 -14.54 -1.25
CA GLN A 72 12.59 -14.87 -1.67
C GLN A 72 12.92 -14.21 -3.01
N TRP A 73 14.18 -14.23 -3.41
CA TRP A 73 14.62 -13.58 -4.65
C TRP A 73 14.00 -14.18 -5.92
N ASP A 74 13.52 -15.41 -5.85
CA ASP A 74 12.76 -16.11 -6.90
C ASP A 74 11.24 -15.91 -6.82
N ASN A 75 10.79 -14.96 -5.99
CA ASN A 75 9.39 -14.65 -5.72
C ASN A 75 8.60 -15.74 -4.96
N VAL A 76 9.26 -16.71 -4.37
CA VAL A 76 8.59 -17.67 -3.48
C VAL A 76 8.25 -16.97 -2.15
N PRO A 77 7.01 -17.12 -1.61
CA PRO A 77 6.67 -16.60 -0.29
C PRO A 77 7.60 -17.14 0.80
N ASP A 78 8.09 -16.24 1.66
CA ASP A 78 9.01 -16.55 2.76
C ASP A 78 8.33 -16.30 4.11
N GLU A 79 8.22 -15.05 4.55
CA GLU A 79 7.42 -14.70 5.71
C GLU A 79 5.96 -14.51 5.29
N THR A 80 5.09 -15.40 5.78
CA THR A 80 3.70 -15.49 5.33
C THR A 80 2.69 -14.80 6.24
N ASP A 81 3.10 -14.24 7.37
CA ASP A 81 2.24 -13.38 8.19
C ASP A 81 1.91 -12.09 7.42
N ARG A 82 0.75 -11.50 7.70
CA ARG A 82 0.27 -10.29 7.03
C ARG A 82 0.38 -9.10 7.97
N TYR A 83 0.89 -8.00 7.46
CA TYR A 83 0.95 -6.75 8.20
C TYR A 83 0.06 -5.69 7.56
N TRP A 84 -0.41 -4.73 8.34
CA TRP A 84 -1.34 -3.69 7.90
C TRP A 84 -0.75 -2.78 6.82
N TRP A 85 0.52 -2.40 6.99
CA TRP A 85 1.16 -1.38 6.17
C TRP A 85 1.35 -1.77 4.69
N PRO A 86 1.66 -3.02 4.30
CA PRO A 86 1.68 -3.41 2.89
C PRO A 86 0.32 -3.24 2.21
N CYS A 87 -0.78 -3.52 2.91
CA CYS A 87 -2.13 -3.27 2.40
C CYS A 87 -2.41 -1.77 2.26
N CYS A 88 -1.96 -0.95 3.22
CA CYS A 88 -2.09 0.52 3.14
C CYS A 88 -1.35 1.09 1.92
N GLU A 89 -0.10 0.66 1.71
CA GLU A 89 0.69 1.09 0.55
C GLU A 89 0.09 0.60 -0.77
N ALA A 90 -0.44 -0.63 -0.81
CA ALA A 90 -1.11 -1.15 -2.00
C ALA A 90 -2.39 -0.36 -2.35
N ILE A 91 -3.19 0.01 -1.37
CA ILE A 91 -4.36 0.87 -1.56
C ILE A 91 -3.93 2.22 -2.16
N ALA A 92 -2.94 2.85 -1.56
CA ALA A 92 -2.44 4.13 -2.03
C ALA A 92 -1.84 4.05 -3.44
N ALA A 93 -1.00 3.04 -3.72
CA ALA A 93 -0.41 2.81 -5.03
C ALA A 93 -1.47 2.54 -6.11
N ALA A 94 -2.40 1.61 -5.84
CA ALA A 94 -3.48 1.29 -6.77
C ALA A 94 -4.33 2.53 -7.10
N SER A 95 -4.64 3.35 -6.09
CA SER A 95 -5.44 4.56 -6.29
C SER A 95 -4.75 5.62 -7.15
N VAL A 96 -3.44 5.84 -6.99
CA VAL A 96 -2.72 6.82 -7.83
C VAL A 96 -2.49 6.27 -9.24
N LEU A 97 -2.20 4.97 -9.39
CA LEU A 97 -2.09 4.34 -10.70
C LEU A 97 -3.40 4.37 -11.47
N ALA A 98 -4.53 4.10 -10.83
CA ALA A 98 -5.85 4.19 -11.47
C ALA A 98 -6.20 5.60 -11.98
N LYS A 99 -5.57 6.64 -11.44
CA LYS A 99 -5.75 8.04 -11.90
C LYS A 99 -4.90 8.41 -13.12
N VAL A 100 -3.82 7.66 -13.39
CA VAL A 100 -2.85 8.01 -14.43
C VAL A 100 -2.68 6.92 -15.50
N SER A 101 -3.39 5.81 -15.37
CA SER A 101 -3.34 4.66 -16.27
C SER A 101 -4.74 4.17 -16.60
N ASP A 102 -4.95 3.74 -17.84
CA ASP A 102 -6.22 3.15 -18.30
C ASP A 102 -6.33 1.65 -17.95
N ASN A 103 -5.36 1.07 -17.22
CA ASN A 103 -5.38 -0.34 -16.88
C ASN A 103 -6.36 -0.61 -15.73
N PRO A 104 -7.48 -1.34 -15.97
CA PRO A 104 -8.52 -1.58 -14.97
C PRO A 104 -8.07 -2.48 -13.81
N GLN A 105 -6.90 -3.11 -13.91
CA GLN A 105 -6.36 -3.94 -12.84
C GLN A 105 -6.09 -3.13 -11.57
N PHE A 106 -5.71 -1.85 -11.70
CA PHE A 106 -5.43 -1.01 -10.53
C PHE A 106 -6.68 -0.73 -9.71
N GLU A 107 -7.79 -0.39 -10.37
CA GLU A 107 -9.07 -0.21 -9.68
C GLU A 107 -9.56 -1.54 -9.05
N THR A 108 -9.41 -2.65 -9.76
CA THR A 108 -9.76 -3.98 -9.24
C THR A 108 -8.93 -4.34 -8.01
N ALA A 109 -7.62 -4.10 -8.05
CA ALA A 109 -6.73 -4.33 -6.92
C ALA A 109 -7.10 -3.43 -5.73
N TYR A 110 -7.35 -2.14 -5.96
CA TYR A 110 -7.79 -1.18 -4.94
C TYR A 110 -9.00 -1.71 -4.16
N ARG A 111 -10.06 -2.10 -4.88
CA ARG A 111 -11.29 -2.63 -4.25
C ARG A 111 -11.03 -3.93 -3.50
N ARG A 112 -10.21 -4.80 -4.06
CA ARG A 112 -9.90 -6.09 -3.45
C ARG A 112 -9.10 -5.96 -2.17
N VAL A 113 -8.10 -5.06 -2.13
CA VAL A 113 -7.31 -4.79 -0.92
C VAL A 113 -8.17 -4.14 0.16
N TRP A 114 -9.02 -3.17 -0.19
CA TRP A 114 -9.97 -2.58 0.77
C TRP A 114 -10.93 -3.61 1.35
N GLY A 115 -11.48 -4.49 0.52
CA GLY A 115 -12.34 -5.58 1.00
C GLY A 115 -11.63 -6.49 1.99
N PHE A 116 -10.37 -6.83 1.73
CA PHE A 116 -9.55 -7.61 2.65
C PHE A 116 -9.27 -6.86 3.97
N VAL A 117 -8.88 -5.60 3.88
CA VAL A 117 -8.63 -4.75 5.06
C VAL A 117 -9.87 -4.62 5.92
N GLU A 118 -11.02 -4.37 5.32
CA GLU A 118 -12.29 -4.23 6.04
C GLU A 118 -12.65 -5.47 6.85
N HIS A 119 -12.37 -6.65 6.30
CA HIS A 119 -12.74 -7.92 6.94
C HIS A 119 -11.72 -8.38 7.99
N HIS A 120 -10.42 -8.09 7.79
CA HIS A 120 -9.38 -8.72 8.58
C HIS A 120 -8.56 -7.73 9.44
N PHE A 121 -8.30 -6.52 8.94
CA PHE A 121 -7.45 -5.57 9.66
C PHE A 121 -8.22 -4.56 10.51
N ILE A 122 -9.45 -4.19 10.16
CA ILE A 122 -10.22 -3.23 10.96
C ILE A 122 -10.74 -3.89 12.23
N ASP A 123 -10.25 -3.41 13.38
CA ASP A 123 -10.75 -3.86 14.68
C ASP A 123 -12.06 -3.13 15.02
N ARG A 124 -13.17 -3.79 14.82
CA ARG A 124 -14.50 -3.22 15.10
C ARG A 124 -14.86 -3.23 16.59
N THR A 125 -14.06 -3.90 17.42
CA THR A 125 -14.31 -4.01 18.86
C THR A 125 -13.63 -2.88 19.63
N GLN A 126 -12.34 -2.64 19.34
CA GLN A 126 -11.54 -1.65 20.04
C GLN A 126 -11.23 -0.42 19.18
N GLY A 127 -11.66 -0.43 17.92
CA GLY A 127 -11.34 0.60 16.94
C GLY A 127 -9.90 0.52 16.41
N GLY A 128 -9.64 1.25 15.32
CA GLY A 128 -8.35 1.22 14.64
C GLY A 128 -8.13 -0.08 13.88
N TRP A 129 -6.86 -0.45 13.70
CA TRP A 129 -6.47 -1.61 12.92
C TRP A 129 -5.73 -2.62 13.79
N HIS A 130 -5.77 -3.91 13.41
CA HIS A 130 -4.81 -4.89 13.85
C HIS A 130 -3.49 -4.64 13.12
N ALA A 131 -2.36 -4.83 13.82
CA ALA A 131 -1.04 -4.62 13.21
C ALA A 131 -0.58 -5.84 12.40
N GLU A 132 -1.00 -7.02 12.83
CA GLU A 132 -0.46 -8.29 12.36
C GLU A 132 -1.55 -9.35 12.34
N LEU A 133 -1.57 -10.14 11.27
CA LEU A 133 -2.38 -11.35 11.14
C LEU A 133 -1.44 -12.52 10.84
N ASP A 134 -1.69 -13.67 11.43
CA ASP A 134 -0.95 -14.89 11.10
C ASP A 134 -1.35 -15.45 9.72
N SER A 135 -0.75 -16.56 9.34
CA SER A 135 -1.03 -17.25 8.08
C SER A 135 -2.48 -17.74 7.94
N LEU A 136 -3.22 -17.84 9.06
CA LEU A 136 -4.64 -18.18 9.11
C LEU A 136 -5.55 -16.94 9.19
N LEU A 137 -4.97 -15.73 9.05
CA LEU A 137 -5.64 -14.44 9.14
C LEU A 137 -6.22 -14.10 10.51
N ALA A 138 -5.74 -14.75 11.57
CA ALA A 138 -6.08 -14.39 12.94
C ALA A 138 -5.19 -13.24 13.43
N PRO A 139 -5.75 -12.21 14.13
CA PRO A 139 -4.94 -11.16 14.73
C PRO A 139 -3.96 -11.70 15.76
N VAL A 140 -2.69 -11.34 15.62
CA VAL A 140 -1.60 -11.74 16.51
C VAL A 140 -0.72 -10.54 16.86
N GLN A 141 0.22 -10.69 17.78
CA GLN A 141 1.16 -9.65 18.23
C GLN A 141 2.54 -10.27 18.44
N ARG A 142 3.12 -10.83 17.39
CA ARG A 142 4.43 -11.49 17.44
C ARG A 142 5.54 -10.48 17.20
N VAL A 143 5.42 -9.72 16.15
CA VAL A 143 6.39 -8.71 15.71
C VAL A 143 5.97 -7.32 16.15
N PHE A 144 4.72 -6.96 15.92
CA PHE A 144 4.15 -5.66 16.29
C PHE A 144 3.19 -5.81 17.47
N ARG A 145 3.41 -5.02 18.53
CA ARG A 145 2.58 -5.04 19.74
C ARG A 145 1.63 -3.85 19.76
N GLY A 146 0.40 -4.11 20.20
CA GLY A 146 -0.65 -3.07 20.30
C GLY A 146 -1.23 -2.67 18.95
N LYS A 147 -1.74 -1.45 18.89
CA LYS A 147 -2.26 -0.86 17.65
C LYS A 147 -1.10 -0.33 16.79
N PRO A 148 -1.20 -0.45 15.46
CA PRO A 148 -0.21 0.12 14.55
C PRO A 148 -0.23 1.65 14.61
N ASP A 149 0.81 2.26 14.06
CA ASP A 149 0.85 3.70 13.85
C ASP A 149 -0.29 4.15 12.91
N ILE A 150 -0.68 5.40 13.07
CA ILE A 150 -1.75 5.99 12.26
C ILE A 150 -1.28 6.37 10.83
N TYR A 151 0.03 6.47 10.61
CA TYR A 151 0.62 7.01 9.39
C TYR A 151 0.13 6.29 8.12
N HIS A 152 0.33 4.97 8.04
CA HIS A 152 -0.04 4.18 6.87
C HIS A 152 -1.57 4.13 6.67
N ALA A 153 -2.34 3.92 7.74
CA ALA A 153 -3.80 3.87 7.66
C ALA A 153 -4.40 5.22 7.24
N LEU A 154 -3.84 6.33 7.72
CA LEU A 154 -4.24 7.67 7.33
C LEU A 154 -3.93 7.92 5.84
N GLN A 155 -2.73 7.55 5.36
CA GLN A 155 -2.38 7.67 3.94
C GLN A 155 -3.32 6.85 3.06
N ALA A 156 -3.58 5.58 3.41
CA ALA A 156 -4.51 4.73 2.67
C ALA A 156 -5.91 5.35 2.55
N SER A 157 -6.35 6.09 3.57
CA SER A 157 -7.66 6.75 3.58
C SER A 157 -7.68 8.06 2.79
N LEU A 158 -6.60 8.84 2.81
CA LEU A 158 -6.57 10.20 2.23
C LEU A 158 -6.09 10.21 0.77
N ILE A 159 -5.06 9.44 0.41
CA ILE A 159 -4.48 9.46 -0.95
C ILE A 159 -5.53 9.18 -2.04
N PRO A 160 -6.45 8.23 -1.88
CA PRO A 160 -7.49 8.01 -2.87
C PRO A 160 -8.38 9.23 -3.15
N LEU A 161 -8.59 10.08 -2.15
CA LEU A 161 -9.44 11.27 -2.24
C LEU A 161 -8.74 12.48 -2.87
N LEU A 162 -7.41 12.45 -2.98
CA LEU A 162 -6.59 13.57 -3.40
C LEU A 162 -6.06 13.37 -4.83
N PRO A 163 -5.70 14.44 -5.56
CA PRO A 163 -5.00 14.33 -6.84
C PRO A 163 -3.70 13.53 -6.70
N ALA A 164 -3.24 12.93 -7.81
CA ALA A 164 -1.97 12.16 -7.80
C ALA A 164 -0.73 13.05 -7.64
N ASN A 165 -0.84 14.35 -7.95
CA ASN A 165 0.25 15.32 -7.85
C ASN A 165 0.29 15.98 -6.46
N GLY A 166 1.47 16.21 -5.94
CA GLY A 166 1.67 16.95 -4.68
C GLY A 166 1.64 16.08 -3.43
N SER A 167 1.85 16.72 -2.29
CA SER A 167 1.80 16.08 -0.98
C SER A 167 0.39 16.14 -0.38
N ILE A 168 0.07 15.18 0.47
CA ILE A 168 -1.17 15.18 1.26
C ILE A 168 -1.35 16.51 1.99
N THR A 169 -0.28 17.00 2.64
CA THR A 169 -0.30 18.26 3.40
C THR A 169 -0.64 19.46 2.52
N ALA A 170 -0.05 19.56 1.32
CA ALA A 170 -0.33 20.66 0.40
C ALA A 170 -1.79 20.64 -0.07
N HIS A 171 -2.32 19.46 -0.38
CA HIS A 171 -3.72 19.32 -0.78
C HIS A 171 -4.70 19.63 0.35
N LEU A 172 -4.44 19.13 1.56
CA LEU A 172 -5.28 19.43 2.72
C LEU A 172 -5.28 20.93 3.06
N ALA A 173 -4.15 21.61 2.93
CA ALA A 173 -4.07 23.04 3.13
C ALA A 173 -4.85 23.85 2.07
N SER A 174 -5.03 23.31 0.87
CA SER A 174 -5.78 23.96 -0.22
C SER A 174 -7.29 23.70 -0.18
N VAL A 175 -7.73 22.73 0.61
CA VAL A 175 -9.14 22.37 0.73
C VAL A 175 -9.73 23.06 1.96
N GLU A 176 -10.75 23.89 1.77
CA GLU A 176 -11.55 24.39 2.89
C GLU A 176 -12.14 23.19 3.64
N ALA A 177 -11.85 23.08 4.93
CA ALA A 177 -12.21 21.93 5.78
C ALA A 177 -13.70 21.50 5.65
N GLY A 178 -14.60 22.44 5.35
CA GLY A 178 -16.02 22.17 5.12
C GLY A 178 -16.32 21.36 3.84
N LYS A 179 -15.51 21.44 2.78
CA LYS A 179 -15.77 20.72 1.51
C LYS A 179 -15.42 19.23 1.61
N LEU A 180 -14.36 18.89 2.34
CA LEU A 180 -14.00 17.49 2.61
C LEU A 180 -15.08 16.75 3.44
N LEU A 181 -15.66 17.46 4.42
CA LEU A 181 -16.68 16.90 5.31
C LEU A 181 -18.07 16.78 4.64
N ASN A 182 -18.34 17.57 3.61
CA ASN A 182 -19.63 17.59 2.92
C ASN A 182 -19.71 16.66 1.70
N GLY A 183 -18.68 15.86 1.42
CA GLY A 183 -18.69 14.91 0.30
C GLY A 183 -18.63 15.55 -1.09
N GLU A 184 -18.39 16.86 -1.19
CA GLU A 184 -18.36 17.59 -2.47
C GLU A 184 -17.03 17.45 -3.21
N THR A 185 -16.05 16.73 -2.67
CA THR A 185 -14.75 16.53 -3.29
C THR A 185 -14.64 15.15 -3.95
N GLY A 186 -14.70 15.14 -5.27
CA GLY A 186 -13.98 14.15 -6.07
C GLY A 186 -14.60 12.77 -6.28
N ALA A 187 -15.79 12.46 -5.77
CA ALA A 187 -16.48 11.19 -6.08
C ALA A 187 -16.98 11.08 -7.54
N GLN A 188 -16.78 12.11 -8.34
CA GLN A 188 -17.26 12.12 -9.74
C GLN A 188 -16.28 11.52 -10.75
N ASN A 189 -15.03 11.22 -10.37
CA ASN A 189 -14.02 10.70 -11.31
C ASN A 189 -13.59 9.24 -11.06
N LEU A 190 -14.25 8.52 -10.16
CA LEU A 190 -14.10 7.07 -10.01
C LEU A 190 -15.36 6.38 -10.56
N ARG A 191 -15.58 6.51 -11.86
CA ARG A 191 -16.55 5.68 -12.61
C ARG A 191 -15.82 4.62 -13.38
#